data_574a5266955f57fe82799876b5d36a43
#
_entry.id   574a5266955f57fe82799876b5d36a43
#
_cell.length_a   1.000
_cell.length_b   1.000
_cell.length_c   1.000
_cell.angle_alpha   90.00
_cell.angle_beta   90.00
_cell.angle_gamma   90.00
#
_symmetry.space_group_name_H-M   'P 1'
#
loop_
_entity.id
_entity.type
_entity.pdbx_description
1 polymer ?
#
loop_
_entity_poly.entity_id
_entity_poly.type
_entity_poly.pdbx_seq_one_letter_code
_entity_poly.pdbx_strand_id
1 'polypeptide(L)'
;LKCWQKGKELRPQAYKDLASGHEQGKLMVLGCAATPYGMLAGLGDFVFLAGEPYGASVAADPPVSIPAMETYEARGYARDMCGYMRNFLGTMFQDKYYFTGGPFPKFDFAWSVRHCPAGHPKWHQIVSEYQGIPMNYIDDETMLAIDGDQEARINYVAGQYLDSIEWMEKVTKRKYD
;
A
#
# COMPACT_ATOMS: atom_id res chain seq x y z
N LEU A 1 2.09 -18.16 -21.67
CA LEU A 1 3.35 -18.32 -20.93
C LEU A 1 3.08 -19.00 -19.58
N LYS A 2 3.95 -19.95 -19.16
CA LYS A 2 3.78 -20.66 -17.87
C LYS A 2 3.74 -19.71 -16.65
N CYS A 3 4.53 -18.62 -16.67
CA CYS A 3 4.54 -17.61 -15.62
C CYS A 3 3.17 -16.91 -15.49
N TRP A 4 2.46 -16.71 -16.58
CA TRP A 4 1.13 -16.09 -16.58
C TRP A 4 0.07 -16.97 -15.90
N GLN A 5 0.13 -18.29 -16.13
CA GLN A 5 -0.72 -19.25 -15.43
C GLN A 5 -0.43 -19.24 -13.92
N LYS A 6 0.86 -19.30 -13.55
CA LYS A 6 1.27 -19.26 -12.15
C LYS A 6 0.84 -17.96 -11.45
N GLY A 7 0.96 -16.82 -12.13
CA GLY A 7 0.46 -15.54 -11.60
C GLY A 7 -1.05 -15.52 -11.34
N LYS A 8 -1.85 -16.17 -12.20
CA LYS A 8 -3.30 -16.29 -12.00
C LYS A 8 -3.68 -17.17 -10.80
N GLU A 9 -2.85 -18.13 -10.44
CA GLU A 9 -3.03 -18.98 -9.25
C GLU A 9 -2.62 -18.24 -7.97
N LEU A 10 -1.46 -17.57 -7.99
CA LEU A 10 -0.87 -16.92 -6.83
C LEU A 10 -1.63 -15.66 -6.40
N ARG A 11 -2.12 -14.87 -7.35
CA ARG A 11 -2.78 -13.60 -7.05
C ARG A 11 -4.04 -13.74 -6.18
N PRO A 12 -5.01 -14.62 -6.48
CA PRO A 12 -6.17 -14.82 -5.61
C PRO A 12 -5.78 -15.32 -4.23
N GLN A 13 -4.74 -16.15 -4.13
CA GLN A 13 -4.25 -16.64 -2.84
C GLN A 13 -3.68 -15.51 -2.00
N ALA A 14 -2.82 -14.66 -2.57
CA ALA A 14 -2.24 -13.51 -1.88
C ALA A 14 -3.32 -12.56 -1.32
N TYR A 15 -4.40 -12.32 -2.06
CA TYR A 15 -5.51 -11.49 -1.58
C TYR A 15 -6.35 -12.18 -0.49
N LYS A 16 -6.47 -13.51 -0.53
CA LYS A 16 -7.11 -14.26 0.56
C LYS A 16 -6.24 -14.25 1.83
N ASP A 17 -4.93 -14.41 1.66
CA ASP A 17 -3.97 -14.36 2.76
C ASP A 17 -4.00 -13.00 3.46
N LEU A 18 -4.24 -11.92 2.72
CA LEU A 18 -4.45 -10.59 3.26
C LEU A 18 -5.66 -10.52 4.21
N ALA A 19 -6.75 -11.19 3.89
CA ALA A 19 -7.94 -11.17 4.74
C ALA A 19 -7.74 -11.88 6.09
N SER A 20 -6.78 -12.80 6.19
CA SER A 20 -6.51 -13.62 7.39
C SER A 20 -5.10 -13.43 7.96
N GLY A 21 -4.36 -12.42 7.52
CA GLY A 21 -2.94 -12.25 7.89
C GLY A 21 -2.71 -12.11 9.39
N HIS A 22 -3.52 -11.32 10.10
CA HIS A 22 -3.43 -11.19 11.56
C HIS A 22 -3.72 -12.50 12.30
N GLU A 23 -4.68 -13.30 11.83
CA GLU A 23 -5.00 -14.61 12.42
C GLU A 23 -3.82 -15.58 12.28
N GLN A 24 -2.96 -15.37 11.28
CA GLN A 24 -1.74 -16.14 11.04
C GLN A 24 -0.50 -15.52 11.71
N GLY A 25 -0.66 -14.46 12.50
CA GLY A 25 0.44 -13.77 13.19
C GLY A 25 1.38 -12.99 12.25
N LYS A 26 0.96 -12.72 11.02
CA LYS A 26 1.73 -11.96 10.03
C LYS A 26 1.53 -10.46 10.20
N LEU A 27 2.56 -9.69 9.87
CA LEU A 27 2.43 -8.24 9.71
C LEU A 27 1.57 -7.92 8.49
N MET A 28 0.66 -6.98 8.64
CA MET A 28 -0.19 -6.48 7.58
C MET A 28 0.29 -5.09 7.15
N VAL A 29 0.88 -4.97 5.97
CA VAL A 29 1.52 -3.72 5.52
C VAL A 29 0.87 -3.19 4.26
N LEU A 30 0.54 -1.90 4.29
CA LEU A 30 0.07 -1.16 3.13
C LEU A 30 1.24 -0.42 2.47
N GLY A 31 1.29 -0.43 1.16
CA GLY A 31 2.21 0.40 0.38
C GLY A 31 1.74 0.61 -1.06
N CYS A 32 2.63 1.12 -1.90
CA CYS A 32 2.40 1.22 -3.34
C CYS A 32 3.12 0.11 -4.11
N ALA A 33 2.81 -0.04 -5.39
CA ALA A 33 3.45 -1.06 -6.24
C ALA A 33 4.97 -0.88 -6.39
N ALA A 34 5.48 0.34 -6.19
CA ALA A 34 6.92 0.64 -6.24
C ALA A 34 7.63 0.44 -4.89
N THR A 35 6.90 0.17 -3.80
CA THR A 35 7.51 -0.07 -2.47
C THR A 35 8.42 -1.30 -2.53
N PRO A 36 9.66 -1.24 -2.03
CA PRO A 36 10.57 -2.38 -2.00
C PRO A 36 10.20 -3.36 -0.88
N TYR A 37 9.00 -3.89 -0.95
CA TYR A 37 8.37 -4.72 0.09
C TYR A 37 9.20 -5.97 0.47
N GLY A 38 10.15 -6.40 -0.35
CA GLY A 38 11.09 -7.46 -0.01
C GLY A 38 11.90 -7.19 1.26
N MET A 39 12.12 -5.91 1.60
CA MET A 39 12.76 -5.51 2.85
C MET A 39 11.95 -5.90 4.10
N LEU A 40 10.64 -6.06 3.99
CA LEU A 40 9.81 -6.46 5.12
C LEU A 40 10.14 -7.87 5.63
N ALA A 41 10.77 -8.70 4.79
CA ALA A 41 11.19 -10.05 5.19
C ALA A 41 12.15 -10.05 6.39
N GLY A 42 12.96 -9.00 6.57
CA GLY A 42 13.82 -8.83 7.74
C GLY A 42 13.05 -8.65 9.06
N LEU A 43 11.73 -8.42 9.01
CA LEU A 43 10.87 -8.35 10.19
C LEU A 43 10.10 -9.65 10.45
N GLY A 44 10.33 -10.69 9.64
CA GLY A 44 9.61 -11.96 9.68
C GLY A 44 8.43 -12.02 8.72
N ASP A 45 7.46 -12.87 9.02
CA ASP A 45 6.31 -13.10 8.14
C ASP A 45 5.41 -11.86 8.01
N PHE A 46 5.07 -11.55 6.76
CA PHE A 46 4.21 -10.42 6.43
C PHE A 46 3.27 -10.72 5.26
N VAL A 47 2.22 -9.93 5.13
CA VAL A 47 1.43 -9.76 3.92
C VAL A 47 1.42 -8.29 3.52
N PHE A 48 1.55 -8.04 2.23
CA PHE A 48 1.68 -6.70 1.67
C PHE A 48 0.54 -6.42 0.69
N LEU A 49 -0.16 -5.32 0.89
CA LEU A 49 -1.14 -4.81 -0.07
C LEU A 49 -0.57 -3.60 -0.80
N ALA A 50 -0.31 -3.75 -2.09
CA ALA A 50 -0.10 -2.61 -2.97
C ALA A 50 -1.45 -2.00 -3.34
N GLY A 51 -1.62 -0.72 -3.06
CA GLY A 51 -2.89 -0.03 -3.25
C GLY A 51 -3.37 0.00 -4.70
N GLU A 52 -2.45 0.23 -5.65
CA GLU A 52 -2.80 0.39 -7.07
C GLU A 52 -3.35 -0.89 -7.71
N PRO A 53 -2.72 -2.08 -7.57
CA PRO A 53 -3.29 -3.31 -8.11
C PRO A 53 -4.65 -3.67 -7.52
N TYR A 54 -4.86 -3.37 -6.23
CA TYR A 54 -6.16 -3.53 -5.59
C TYR A 54 -7.18 -2.57 -6.20
N GLY A 55 -6.90 -1.27 -6.22
CA GLY A 55 -7.78 -0.24 -6.78
C GLY A 55 -8.08 -0.46 -8.26
N ALA A 56 -7.11 -0.95 -9.04
CA ALA A 56 -7.30 -1.33 -10.43
C ALA A 56 -8.26 -2.52 -10.58
N SER A 57 -8.17 -3.51 -9.68
CA SER A 57 -9.08 -4.68 -9.69
C SER A 57 -10.53 -4.25 -9.40
N VAL A 58 -10.74 -3.35 -8.45
CA VAL A 58 -12.06 -2.76 -8.16
C VAL A 58 -12.55 -1.94 -9.35
N ALA A 59 -11.69 -1.09 -9.93
CA ALA A 59 -12.05 -0.23 -11.07
C ALA A 59 -12.51 -1.02 -12.31
N ALA A 60 -12.03 -2.26 -12.46
CA ALA A 60 -12.42 -3.14 -13.56
C ALA A 60 -13.83 -3.77 -13.39
N ASP A 61 -14.48 -3.55 -12.25
CA ASP A 61 -15.80 -4.09 -11.90
C ASP A 61 -16.80 -2.93 -11.64
N PRO A 62 -17.47 -2.39 -12.68
CA PRO A 62 -18.34 -1.22 -12.53
C PRO A 62 -19.43 -1.33 -11.45
N PRO A 63 -20.11 -2.48 -11.26
CA PRO A 63 -21.04 -2.67 -10.15
C PRO A 63 -20.47 -2.42 -8.76
N VAL A 64 -19.16 -2.61 -8.55
CA VAL A 64 -18.46 -2.33 -7.29
C VAL A 64 -17.80 -0.96 -7.31
N SER A 65 -17.17 -0.60 -8.44
CA SER A 65 -16.42 0.65 -8.60
C SER A 65 -17.28 1.90 -8.44
N ILE A 66 -18.47 1.93 -9.07
CA ILE A 66 -19.33 3.12 -9.06
C ILE A 66 -19.76 3.45 -7.62
N PRO A 67 -20.36 2.54 -6.84
CA PRO A 67 -20.71 2.82 -5.45
C PRO A 67 -19.51 3.14 -4.56
N ALA A 68 -18.33 2.55 -4.83
CA ALA A 68 -17.12 2.86 -4.09
C ALA A 68 -16.69 4.32 -4.33
N MET A 69 -16.66 4.77 -5.59
CA MET A 69 -16.33 6.16 -5.92
C MET A 69 -17.34 7.15 -5.36
N GLU A 70 -18.64 6.84 -5.41
CA GLU A 70 -19.68 7.65 -4.80
C GLU A 70 -19.52 7.78 -3.28
N THR A 71 -19.14 6.68 -2.60
CA THR A 71 -18.85 6.68 -1.16
C THR A 71 -17.65 7.56 -0.83
N TYR A 72 -16.59 7.51 -1.65
CA TYR A 72 -15.42 8.37 -1.51
C TYR A 72 -15.77 9.85 -1.67
N GLU A 73 -16.54 10.20 -2.69
CA GLU A 73 -16.98 11.57 -2.99
C GLU A 73 -17.93 12.12 -1.91
N ALA A 74 -18.83 11.28 -1.41
CA ALA A 74 -19.77 11.67 -0.33
C ALA A 74 -19.06 12.04 0.99
N ARG A 75 -17.81 11.62 1.16
CA ARG A 75 -16.95 12.04 2.29
C ARG A 75 -16.23 13.37 2.06
N GLY A 76 -16.48 14.05 0.95
CA GLY A 76 -15.91 15.35 0.62
C GLY A 76 -14.55 15.29 -0.08
N TYR A 77 -14.09 14.12 -0.51
CA TYR A 77 -12.85 13.98 -1.25
C TYR A 77 -13.03 14.35 -2.73
N ALA A 78 -11.96 14.86 -3.35
CA ALA A 78 -11.99 15.40 -4.68
C ALA A 78 -12.20 14.32 -5.77
N ARG A 79 -13.06 14.61 -6.74
CA ARG A 79 -13.43 13.70 -7.85
C ARG A 79 -12.32 13.52 -8.89
N ASP A 80 -11.40 14.47 -8.99
CA ASP A 80 -10.29 14.50 -9.93
C ASP A 80 -9.05 13.72 -9.48
N MET A 81 -9.15 13.06 -8.31
CA MET A 81 -8.09 12.17 -7.85
C MET A 81 -8.05 10.86 -8.63
N CYS A 82 -6.90 10.19 -8.55
CA CYS A 82 -6.65 8.91 -9.22
C CYS A 82 -7.78 7.90 -8.99
N GLY A 83 -8.28 7.29 -10.07
CA GLY A 83 -9.35 6.29 -10.01
C GLY A 83 -9.02 5.10 -9.14
N TYR A 84 -7.76 4.66 -9.08
CA TYR A 84 -7.35 3.55 -8.21
C TYR A 84 -7.47 3.92 -6.73
N MET A 85 -7.00 5.12 -6.37
CA MET A 85 -7.14 5.66 -5.02
C MET A 85 -8.61 5.78 -4.60
N ARG A 86 -9.46 6.32 -5.47
CA ARG A 86 -10.89 6.48 -5.20
C ARG A 86 -11.59 5.15 -4.96
N ASN A 87 -11.30 4.15 -5.76
CA ASN A 87 -11.84 2.79 -5.62
C ASN A 87 -11.37 2.10 -4.35
N PHE A 88 -10.07 2.21 -4.04
CA PHE A 88 -9.51 1.65 -2.80
C PHE A 88 -10.16 2.28 -1.57
N LEU A 89 -10.12 3.61 -1.49
CA LEU A 89 -10.65 4.33 -0.33
C LEU A 89 -12.16 4.16 -0.20
N GLY A 90 -12.88 4.14 -1.32
CA GLY A 90 -14.32 3.91 -1.33
C GLY A 90 -14.69 2.56 -0.75
N THR A 91 -14.01 1.47 -1.15
CA THR A 91 -14.26 0.13 -0.60
C THR A 91 -13.83 0.03 0.87
N MET A 92 -12.74 0.70 1.25
CA MET A 92 -12.34 0.81 2.66
C MET A 92 -13.40 1.52 3.51
N PHE A 93 -13.95 2.62 3.01
CA PHE A 93 -15.00 3.36 3.71
C PHE A 93 -16.33 2.62 3.82
N GLN A 94 -16.59 1.69 2.90
CA GLN A 94 -17.72 0.77 2.96
C GLN A 94 -17.46 -0.43 3.88
N ASP A 95 -16.24 -0.55 4.43
CA ASP A 95 -15.77 -1.74 5.14
C ASP A 95 -15.97 -3.03 4.33
N LYS A 96 -15.67 -2.98 3.03
CA LYS A 96 -15.90 -4.09 2.10
C LYS A 96 -14.65 -4.43 1.31
N TYR A 97 -14.06 -5.58 1.61
CA TYR A 97 -12.91 -6.08 0.89
C TYR A 97 -13.32 -6.78 -0.39
N TYR A 98 -12.89 -6.27 -1.55
CA TYR A 98 -13.35 -6.70 -2.86
C TYR A 98 -13.19 -8.20 -3.13
N PHE A 99 -12.06 -8.77 -2.73
CA PHE A 99 -11.74 -10.16 -3.08
C PHE A 99 -12.45 -11.22 -2.25
N THR A 100 -12.96 -10.90 -1.09
CA THR A 100 -13.65 -11.84 -0.20
C THR A 100 -15.08 -11.41 0.11
N GLY A 101 -15.42 -10.15 -0.13
CA GLY A 101 -16.70 -9.56 0.27
C GLY A 101 -16.85 -9.33 1.78
N GLY A 102 -15.86 -9.73 2.57
CA GLY A 102 -15.80 -9.50 4.02
C GLY A 102 -15.32 -8.09 4.39
N PRO A 103 -15.03 -7.86 5.69
CA PRO A 103 -14.49 -6.60 6.20
C PRO A 103 -13.19 -6.19 5.49
N PHE A 104 -12.98 -4.89 5.37
CA PHE A 104 -11.74 -4.37 4.80
C PHE A 104 -10.57 -4.64 5.76
N PRO A 105 -9.41 -5.15 5.28
CA PRO A 105 -8.31 -5.52 6.16
C PRO A 105 -7.76 -4.30 6.91
N LYS A 106 -7.41 -4.50 8.17
CA LYS A 106 -6.64 -3.54 8.96
C LYS A 106 -5.16 -3.79 8.76
N PHE A 107 -4.40 -2.71 8.66
CA PHE A 107 -2.95 -2.76 8.55
C PHE A 107 -2.29 -2.44 9.89
N ASP A 108 -1.07 -2.96 10.09
CA ASP A 108 -0.24 -2.60 11.24
C ASP A 108 0.43 -1.25 11.00
N PHE A 109 0.84 -1.00 9.76
CA PHE A 109 1.39 0.29 9.33
C PHE A 109 1.31 0.46 7.81
N ALA A 110 1.49 1.69 7.35
CA ALA A 110 1.73 2.02 5.97
C ALA A 110 3.20 2.41 5.76
N TRP A 111 3.84 1.78 4.76
CA TRP A 111 5.20 2.08 4.36
C TRP A 111 5.32 2.14 2.84
N SER A 112 5.81 3.25 2.33
CA SER A 112 5.77 3.47 0.90
C SER A 112 6.86 4.43 0.42
N VAL A 113 7.00 4.52 -0.90
CA VAL A 113 7.88 5.46 -1.59
C VAL A 113 7.06 6.51 -2.34
N ARG A 114 7.63 7.68 -2.59
CA ARG A 114 6.99 8.81 -3.27
C ARG A 114 6.96 8.65 -4.80
N HIS A 115 6.63 7.47 -5.28
CA HIS A 115 6.64 7.20 -6.73
C HIS A 115 5.57 8.00 -7.51
N CYS A 116 4.42 8.29 -6.88
CA CYS A 116 3.38 9.14 -7.43
C CYS A 116 3.13 10.31 -6.47
N PRO A 117 3.84 11.44 -6.63
CA PRO A 117 3.87 12.50 -5.63
C PRO A 117 2.51 13.15 -5.35
N ALA A 118 1.60 13.16 -6.34
CA ALA A 118 0.26 13.72 -6.16
C ALA A 118 -0.72 12.77 -5.45
N GLY A 119 -0.54 11.46 -5.57
CA GLY A 119 -1.50 10.45 -5.12
C GLY A 119 -1.11 9.67 -3.88
N HIS A 120 0.03 8.96 -3.92
CA HIS A 120 0.38 8.00 -2.89
C HIS A 120 0.51 8.58 -1.48
N PRO A 121 1.19 9.73 -1.25
CA PRO A 121 1.28 10.29 0.10
C PRO A 121 -0.09 10.58 0.72
N LYS A 122 -0.98 11.19 -0.06
CA LYS A 122 -2.34 11.51 0.42
C LYS A 122 -3.19 10.27 0.61
N TRP A 123 -3.08 9.31 -0.28
CA TRP A 123 -3.77 8.03 -0.16
C TRP A 123 -3.42 7.31 1.15
N HIS A 124 -2.12 7.09 1.37
CA HIS A 124 -1.67 6.40 2.57
C HIS A 124 -1.91 7.21 3.85
N GLN A 125 -1.83 8.54 3.78
CA GLN A 125 -2.20 9.42 4.90
C GLN A 125 -3.68 9.23 5.28
N ILE A 126 -4.59 9.21 4.31
CA ILE A 126 -6.01 8.98 4.57
C ILE A 126 -6.24 7.62 5.21
N VAL A 127 -5.58 6.57 4.74
CA VAL A 127 -5.68 5.23 5.35
C VAL A 127 -5.12 5.23 6.77
N SER A 128 -3.94 5.84 6.97
CA SER A 128 -3.31 5.97 8.28
C SER A 128 -4.22 6.65 9.29
N GLU A 129 -4.80 7.78 8.92
CA GLU A 129 -5.74 8.52 9.77
C GLU A 129 -7.04 7.74 10.02
N TYR A 130 -7.60 7.11 8.99
CA TYR A 130 -8.87 6.38 9.09
C TYR A 130 -8.76 5.12 9.94
N GLN A 131 -7.66 4.37 9.80
CA GLN A 131 -7.42 3.13 10.56
C GLN A 131 -6.67 3.35 11.87
N GLY A 132 -6.12 4.56 12.11
CA GLY A 132 -5.34 4.87 13.30
C GLY A 132 -3.99 4.15 13.32
N ILE A 133 -3.35 3.97 12.16
CA ILE A 133 -2.09 3.25 12.01
C ILE A 133 -0.93 4.19 11.74
N PRO A 134 0.31 3.86 12.17
CA PRO A 134 1.48 4.65 11.85
C PRO A 134 1.84 4.57 10.36
N MET A 135 2.48 5.61 9.86
CA MET A 135 2.93 5.70 8.47
C MET A 135 4.37 6.22 8.40
N ASN A 136 5.17 5.63 7.53
CA ASN A 136 6.47 6.13 7.13
C ASN A 136 6.57 6.18 5.61
N TYR A 137 7.31 7.15 5.09
CA TYR A 137 7.37 7.44 3.68
C TYR A 137 8.80 7.78 3.25
N ILE A 138 9.26 7.17 2.17
CA ILE A 138 10.56 7.46 1.57
C ILE A 138 10.37 8.48 0.46
N ASP A 139 11.09 9.58 0.55
CA ASP A 139 11.15 10.60 -0.48
C ASP A 139 12.21 10.21 -1.53
N ASP A 140 11.81 9.40 -2.50
CA ASP A 140 12.64 9.01 -3.62
C ASP A 140 12.52 10.04 -4.75
N GLU A 141 13.25 11.13 -4.66
CA GLU A 141 13.30 12.15 -5.73
C GLU A 141 13.88 11.65 -7.07
N THR A 142 13.89 10.35 -7.29
CA THR A 142 14.54 9.69 -8.42
C THR A 142 14.04 10.14 -9.78
N MET A 143 12.85 10.74 -9.88
CA MET A 143 12.24 11.10 -11.16
C MET A 143 12.53 12.52 -11.66
N LEU A 144 13.08 13.40 -10.85
CA LEU A 144 13.12 14.83 -11.18
C LEU A 144 14.52 15.41 -11.47
N ALA A 145 15.59 14.63 -11.32
CA ALA A 145 16.92 15.20 -11.50
C ALA A 145 17.70 14.48 -12.59
N ILE A 146 17.66 15.03 -13.78
CA ILE A 146 18.55 14.69 -14.88
C ILE A 146 19.95 15.28 -14.60
N ASP A 147 20.01 16.43 -13.89
CA ASP A 147 21.23 17.14 -13.55
C ASP A 147 21.41 17.19 -12.02
N GLY A 148 22.57 16.81 -11.53
CA GLY A 148 22.95 16.92 -10.13
C GLY A 148 23.81 15.77 -9.61
N ASP A 149 24.22 15.86 -8.36
CA ASP A 149 25.07 14.88 -7.70
C ASP A 149 24.30 13.59 -7.42
N GLN A 150 24.53 12.58 -8.25
CA GLN A 150 23.89 11.27 -8.11
C GLN A 150 24.30 10.56 -6.80
N GLU A 151 25.53 10.73 -6.37
CA GLU A 151 26.01 10.09 -5.13
C GLU A 151 25.32 10.67 -3.90
N ALA A 152 25.15 12.00 -3.83
CA ALA A 152 24.41 12.64 -2.77
C ALA A 152 22.95 12.16 -2.71
N ARG A 153 22.29 11.97 -3.85
CA ARG A 153 20.91 11.44 -3.92
C ARG A 153 20.81 9.99 -3.48
N ILE A 154 21.74 9.16 -3.93
CA ILE A 154 21.80 7.74 -3.50
C ILE A 154 21.96 7.67 -1.99
N ASN A 155 22.88 8.45 -1.43
CA ASN A 155 23.12 8.51 0.00
C ASN A 155 21.90 9.03 0.78
N TYR A 156 21.21 10.03 0.26
CA TYR A 156 19.97 10.55 0.84
C TYR A 156 18.87 9.50 0.91
N VAL A 157 18.63 8.80 -0.19
CA VAL A 157 17.61 7.73 -0.23
C VAL A 157 18.04 6.52 0.62
N ALA A 158 19.31 6.13 0.57
CA ALA A 158 19.82 5.03 1.39
C ALA A 158 19.68 5.32 2.89
N GLY A 159 19.97 6.56 3.32
CA GLY A 159 19.74 7.00 4.70
C GLY A 159 18.28 6.82 5.13
N GLN A 160 17.32 7.22 4.29
CA GLN A 160 15.89 7.05 4.59
C GLN A 160 15.47 5.58 4.70
N TYR A 161 16.10 4.67 3.93
CA TYR A 161 15.84 3.23 4.09
C TYR A 161 16.33 2.72 5.45
N LEU A 162 17.50 3.15 5.91
CA LEU A 162 18.01 2.80 7.24
C LEU A 162 17.10 3.35 8.34
N ASP A 163 16.71 4.62 8.24
CA ASP A 163 15.74 5.24 9.16
C ASP A 163 14.41 4.50 9.19
N SER A 164 13.96 4.01 8.02
CA SER A 164 12.73 3.22 7.91
C SER A 164 12.84 1.87 8.61
N ILE A 165 14.00 1.21 8.56
CA ILE A 165 14.24 -0.04 9.30
C ILE A 165 14.13 0.22 10.80
N GLU A 166 14.83 1.23 11.32
CA GLU A 166 14.74 1.59 12.73
C GLU A 166 13.32 1.97 13.16
N TRP A 167 12.60 2.69 12.30
CA TRP A 167 11.20 3.04 12.55
C TRP A 167 10.31 1.79 12.58
N MET A 168 10.47 0.86 11.63
CA MET A 168 9.72 -0.39 11.59
C MET A 168 9.99 -1.25 12.82
N GLU A 169 11.24 -1.34 13.31
CA GLU A 169 11.56 -2.01 14.58
C GLU A 169 10.80 -1.40 15.76
N LYS A 170 10.73 -0.07 15.82
CA LYS A 170 10.00 0.63 16.90
C LYS A 170 8.50 0.38 16.85
N VAL A 171 7.91 0.38 15.66
CA VAL A 171 6.47 0.19 15.45
C VAL A 171 6.07 -1.26 15.72
N THR A 172 6.80 -2.22 15.16
CA THR A 172 6.44 -3.64 15.21
C THR A 172 6.92 -4.36 16.48
N LYS A 173 7.87 -3.76 17.20
CA LYS A 173 8.62 -4.40 18.31
C LYS A 173 9.37 -5.66 17.88
N ARG A 174 9.64 -5.80 16.59
CA ARG A 174 10.45 -6.89 16.01
C ARG A 174 11.85 -6.36 15.70
N LYS A 175 12.84 -7.23 15.83
CA LYS A 175 14.20 -6.95 15.38
C LYS A 175 14.31 -7.25 13.89
N TYR A 176 14.99 -6.37 13.19
CA TYR A 176 15.31 -6.56 11.77
C TYR A 176 16.54 -7.48 11.65
N ASP A 177 16.43 -8.53 10.81
CA ASP A 177 17.50 -9.51 10.52
C ASP A 177 17.99 -9.38 9.07
#